data_d35ac94f72d8947c9b217ca9f1a1f3f3
#
_entry.id   d35ac94f72d8947c9b217ca9f1a1f3f3
#
_cell.length_a   1.000
_cell.length_b   1.000
_cell.length_c   1.000
_cell.angle_alpha   90.00
_cell.angle_beta   90.00
_cell.angle_gamma   90.00
#
_symmetry.space_group_name_H-M   'P 1'
#
loop_
_entity.id
_entity.type
_entity.pdbx_description
1 polymer ?
#
loop_
_entity_poly.entity_id
_entity_poly.type
_entity_poly.pdbx_seq_one_letter_code
_entity_poly.pdbx_strand_id
1 'polypeptide(L)' 'MRELEFESGGEIEVSVSSDAAYEIHLHGYDVSEDVPAGGSAEFSVPADIEGVFEMEIEDTAVPIAEISVVPG' A
#
# COMPACT_ATOMS: atom_id res chain seq x y z
N MET A 1 -8.01 10.39 -2.32
CA MET A 1 -7.29 9.17 -1.89
C MET A 1 -8.02 7.96 -2.45
N ARG A 2 -7.29 7.00 -2.98
CA ARG A 2 -7.89 5.77 -3.49
C ARG A 2 -8.27 4.84 -2.35
N GLU A 3 -9.36 4.12 -2.55
CA GLU A 3 -9.81 3.10 -1.59
C GLU A 3 -9.79 1.75 -2.31
N LEU A 4 -9.06 0.80 -1.74
CA LEU A 4 -8.90 -0.54 -2.31
C LEU A 4 -9.32 -1.56 -1.25
N GLU A 5 -10.04 -2.59 -1.68
CA GLU A 5 -10.57 -3.61 -0.78
C GLU A 5 -10.03 -4.98 -1.15
N PHE A 6 -9.62 -5.73 -0.14
CA PHE A 6 -9.10 -7.09 -0.30
C PHE A 6 -9.75 -8.00 0.72
N GLU A 7 -9.79 -9.30 0.42
CA GLU A 7 -10.37 -10.29 1.33
C GLU A 7 -9.29 -10.92 2.20
N SER A 8 -9.62 -11.10 3.47
CA SER A 8 -8.76 -11.81 4.41
C SER A 8 -8.49 -13.22 3.92
N GLY A 9 -7.24 -13.63 3.98
CA GLY A 9 -6.79 -14.93 3.45
C GLY A 9 -6.27 -14.85 2.02
N GLY A 10 -6.49 -13.73 1.34
CA GLY A 10 -5.95 -13.48 0.01
C GLY A 10 -4.65 -12.69 0.08
N GLU A 11 -4.40 -11.92 -0.97
CA GLU A 11 -3.19 -11.08 -1.06
C GLU A 11 -3.55 -9.63 -1.33
N ILE A 12 -2.80 -8.73 -0.70
CA ILE A 12 -2.86 -7.31 -1.04
C ILE A 12 -1.86 -7.11 -2.17
N GLU A 13 -2.37 -6.85 -3.37
CA GLU A 13 -1.54 -6.61 -4.54
C GLU A 13 -1.82 -5.21 -5.05
N VAL A 14 -0.83 -4.33 -4.93
CA VAL A 14 -0.97 -2.92 -5.32
C VAL A 14 0.26 -2.50 -6.09
N SER A 15 0.04 -1.84 -7.22
CA SER A 15 1.10 -1.24 -8.00
C SER A 15 1.04 0.28 -7.83
N VAL A 16 2.18 0.89 -7.51
CA VAL A 16 2.29 2.34 -7.33
C VAL A 16 3.30 2.85 -8.33
N SER A 17 2.89 3.84 -9.12
CA SER A 17 3.79 4.51 -10.05
C SER A 17 3.88 5.99 -9.73
N SER A 18 5.02 6.61 -10.05
CA SER A 18 5.25 8.01 -9.73
C SER A 18 6.27 8.60 -10.71
N ASP A 19 6.16 9.91 -10.96
CA ASP A 19 7.16 10.63 -11.75
C ASP A 19 8.30 11.17 -10.89
N ALA A 20 8.19 11.03 -9.57
CA ALA A 20 9.26 11.39 -8.62
C ALA A 20 9.58 10.18 -7.75
N ALA A 21 10.78 10.14 -7.20
CA ALA A 21 11.21 9.05 -6.32
C ALA A 21 10.62 9.22 -4.92
N TYR A 22 9.96 8.17 -4.43
CA TYR A 22 9.36 8.15 -3.09
C TYR A 22 9.54 6.79 -2.45
N GLU A 23 9.52 6.78 -1.13
CA GLU A 23 9.35 5.54 -0.37
C GLU A 23 7.89 5.49 0.10
N ILE A 24 7.22 4.37 -0.19
CA ILE A 24 5.81 4.17 0.14
C ILE A 24 5.72 3.15 1.26
N HIS A 25 4.98 3.48 2.30
CA HIS A 25 4.82 2.65 3.48
C HIS A 25 3.36 2.22 3.65
N LEU A 26 3.14 0.94 3.89
CA LEU A 26 1.82 0.41 4.22
C LEU A 26 1.75 0.23 5.73
N HIS A 27 1.03 1.14 6.39
CA HIS A 27 0.85 1.11 7.84
C HIS A 27 0.07 -0.13 8.27
N GLY A 28 0.43 -0.65 9.42
CA GLY A 28 -0.23 -1.82 9.98
C GLY A 28 0.42 -3.12 9.57
N TYR A 29 0.89 -3.21 8.34
CA TYR A 29 1.65 -4.35 7.84
C TYR A 29 3.16 -4.13 7.91
N ASP A 30 3.57 -2.89 8.13
CA ASP A 30 4.97 -2.49 8.28
C ASP A 30 5.83 -2.90 7.07
N VAL A 31 5.30 -2.66 5.89
CA VAL A 31 5.95 -2.99 4.62
C VAL A 31 6.20 -1.69 3.87
N SER A 32 7.42 -1.54 3.34
CA SER A 32 7.80 -0.35 2.55
C SER A 32 8.39 -0.79 1.22
N GLU A 33 8.19 0.04 0.19
CA GLU A 33 8.78 -0.16 -1.12
C GLU A 33 9.24 1.18 -1.68
N ASP A 34 10.37 1.17 -2.37
CA ASP A 34 10.87 2.35 -3.07
C ASP A 34 10.28 2.43 -4.45
N VAL A 35 9.73 3.60 -4.80
CA VAL A 35 9.23 3.88 -6.15
C VAL A 35 10.25 4.79 -6.81
N PRO A 36 10.93 4.33 -7.88
CA PRO A 36 11.89 5.18 -8.57
C PRO A 36 11.17 6.25 -9.41
N ALA A 37 11.85 7.36 -9.66
CA ALA A 37 11.30 8.42 -10.51
C ALA A 37 11.01 7.88 -11.91
N GLY A 38 9.76 8.05 -12.36
CA GLY A 38 9.32 7.55 -13.66
C GLY A 38 9.10 6.05 -13.70
N GLY A 39 9.11 5.38 -12.55
CA GLY A 39 8.95 3.93 -12.45
C GLY A 39 7.79 3.53 -11.58
N SER A 40 7.83 2.28 -11.14
CA SER A 40 6.78 1.73 -10.29
C SER A 40 7.36 0.75 -9.28
N ALA A 41 6.59 0.51 -8.22
CA ALA A 41 6.86 -0.52 -7.24
C ALA A 41 5.60 -1.33 -7.04
N GLU A 42 5.75 -2.58 -6.63
CA GLU A 42 4.63 -3.46 -6.40
C GLU A 42 4.64 -3.96 -4.97
N PHE A 43 3.46 -3.89 -4.34
CA PHE A 43 3.22 -4.49 -3.05
C PHE A 43 2.53 -5.82 -3.28
N SER A 44 3.05 -6.86 -2.65
CA SER A 44 2.43 -8.19 -2.67
C SER A 44 2.57 -8.73 -1.26
N VAL A 45 1.50 -8.61 -0.48
CA VAL A 45 1.52 -8.88 0.96
C VAL A 45 0.34 -9.78 1.30
N PRO A 46 0.54 -10.85 2.08
CA PRO A 46 -0.60 -11.66 2.53
C PRO A 46 -1.58 -10.82 3.33
N ALA A 47 -2.86 -10.88 3.01
CA ALA A 47 -3.91 -10.15 3.70
C ALA A 47 -4.35 -10.94 4.94
N ASP A 48 -3.48 -10.98 5.95
CA ASP A 48 -3.68 -11.78 7.15
C ASP A 48 -4.13 -10.98 8.37
N ILE A 49 -4.26 -9.65 8.23
CA ILE A 49 -4.77 -8.78 9.29
C ILE A 49 -5.96 -8.01 8.73
N GLU A 50 -7.13 -8.21 9.34
CA GLU A 50 -8.34 -7.48 8.94
C GLU A 50 -8.30 -6.06 9.50
N GLY A 51 -8.89 -5.12 8.76
CA GLY A 51 -8.96 -3.74 9.19
C GLY A 51 -8.74 -2.78 8.03
N VAL A 52 -8.51 -1.52 8.38
CA VAL A 52 -8.27 -0.45 7.41
C VAL A 52 -6.87 0.11 7.66
N PHE A 53 -6.07 0.14 6.61
CA PHE A 53 -4.67 0.53 6.69
C PHE A 53 -4.38 1.61 5.66
N GLU A 54 -3.51 2.57 6.01
CA GLU A 54 -3.13 3.63 5.09
C GLU A 54 -1.82 3.31 4.40
N MET A 55 -1.80 3.57 3.10
CA MET A 55 -0.58 3.54 2.30
C MET A 55 -0.16 5.00 2.09
N GLU A 56 1.05 5.35 2.49
CA GLU A 56 1.47 6.74 2.50
C GLU A 56 2.90 6.93 2.00
N ILE A 57 3.19 8.16 1.59
CA ILE A 57 4.55 8.56 1.27
C ILE A 57 5.28 8.76 2.60
N GLU A 58 6.35 8.00 2.82
CA GLU A 58 7.06 7.96 4.10
C GLU A 58 7.60 9.32 4.51
N ASP A 59 8.22 10.04 3.57
CA ASP A 59 8.91 11.29 3.86
C ASP A 59 7.98 12.41 4.33
N THR A 60 6.77 12.46 3.79
CA THR A 60 5.83 13.54 4.03
C THR A 60 4.58 13.10 4.78
N ALA A 61 4.44 11.81 5.03
CA ALA A 61 3.26 11.20 5.66
C ALA A 61 1.95 11.55 4.93
N VAL A 62 2.03 11.73 3.60
CA VAL A 62 0.85 12.01 2.78
C VAL A 62 0.19 10.69 2.39
N PRO A 63 -1.06 10.43 2.78
CA PRO A 63 -1.75 9.20 2.39
C PRO A 63 -2.10 9.23 0.90
N ILE A 64 -1.85 8.11 0.23
CA ILE A 64 -2.17 7.96 -1.20
C ILE A 64 -3.27 6.95 -1.44
N ALA A 65 -3.48 6.02 -0.51
CA ALA A 65 -4.50 5.00 -0.63
C ALA A 65 -4.92 4.50 0.73
N GLU A 66 -6.15 4.00 0.80
CA GLU A 66 -6.68 3.32 1.97
C GLU A 66 -6.92 1.86 1.58
N ILE A 67 -6.32 0.96 2.32
CA ILE A 67 -6.38 -0.48 2.06
C ILE A 67 -7.31 -1.09 3.11
N SER A 68 -8.43 -1.64 2.65
CA SER A 68 -9.38 -2.33 3.54
C SER A 68 -9.23 -3.82 3.36
N VAL A 69 -9.03 -4.55 4.46
CA VAL A 69 -9.02 -6.01 4.46
C VAL A 69 -10.26 -6.47 5.20
N VAL A 70 -11.17 -7.08 4.48
CA VAL A 70 -12.47 -7.50 5.00
C VAL A 70 -12.49 -9.01 5.18
N PRO A 71 -13.42 -9.55 6.01
CA PRO A 71 -13.54 -11.00 6.17
C PRO A 71 -13.79 -11.68 4.84
N GLY A 72 -13.04 -12.74 4.59
CA GLY A 72 -13.16 -13.54 3.37
C GLY A 72 -14.19 -14.65 3.44
#